data_f7dfd0468517f8e0a9a237be97e1300d
#
_entry.id   f7dfd0468517f8e0a9a237be97e1300d
#
_cell.length_a   1.000
_cell.length_b   1.000
_cell.length_c   1.000
_cell.angle_alpha   90.00
_cell.angle_beta   90.00
_cell.angle_gamma   90.00
#
_symmetry.space_group_name_H-M   'P 1'
#
loop_
_entity.id
_entity.type
_entity.pdbx_description
1 polymer ?
#
loop_
_entity_poly.entity_id
_entity_poly.type
_entity_poly.pdbx_seq_one_letter_code
_entity_poly.pdbx_strand_id
1 'polypeptide(L)'
;MDNRFSLAGKVAVVTGANGTFGSEFCRTFAEAGADIVLAVRTAEKGEVVAKELREKYAVDTKVIEWCAQDVDTVRNLAKEAKAWKGHVDVLMCNAGGNSNTSCHHFFDRSDYDIRTTVENNLMATLFCCREFGKIMKEQGFGAIINIASIAGVIGRDRRMYHKSGGSFENLIDYAASKGGIISATRDMAAVLAPYGVRVNSISPGGFDNGCTERFQQLYGEDTPLGRMGKGGQELGCAALFLASDASSYVTGHNLVVDGGFTIW
;
A
#
# COMPACT_ATOMS: atom_id res chain seq x y z
N MET A 1 7.00 -8.67 28.80
CA MET A 1 6.83 -9.46 27.57
C MET A 1 7.38 -8.63 26.43
N ASP A 2 8.22 -9.22 25.63
CA ASP A 2 8.78 -8.57 24.44
C ASP A 2 7.64 -8.28 23.46
N ASN A 3 7.37 -7.01 23.18
CA ASN A 3 6.25 -6.65 22.27
C ASN A 3 6.75 -6.75 20.84
N ARG A 4 6.61 -7.92 20.22
CA ARG A 4 7.06 -8.19 18.84
C ARG A 4 6.33 -7.33 17.76
N PHE A 5 5.26 -6.67 18.12
CA PHE A 5 4.55 -5.72 17.25
C PHE A 5 5.03 -4.27 17.44
N SER A 6 5.95 -4.00 18.37
CA SER A 6 6.49 -2.66 18.57
C SER A 6 7.32 -2.22 17.38
N LEU A 7 7.10 -0.96 16.97
CA LEU A 7 7.95 -0.24 16.02
C LEU A 7 8.72 0.91 16.70
N ALA A 8 8.86 0.89 18.01
CA ALA A 8 9.59 1.91 18.76
C ALA A 8 11.04 2.02 18.26
N GLY A 9 11.47 3.24 17.92
CA GLY A 9 12.77 3.52 17.34
C GLY A 9 12.95 3.14 15.88
N LYS A 10 11.89 2.70 15.20
CA LYS A 10 11.86 2.39 13.76
C LYS A 10 11.43 3.61 12.94
N VAL A 11 11.92 3.70 11.72
CA VAL A 11 11.51 4.70 10.72
C VAL A 11 10.69 4.01 9.63
N ALA A 12 9.45 4.43 9.47
CA ALA A 12 8.54 3.93 8.45
C ALA A 12 8.25 4.99 7.38
N VAL A 13 8.51 4.66 6.12
CA VAL A 13 8.17 5.48 4.95
C VAL A 13 6.86 4.97 4.37
N VAL A 14 5.86 5.84 4.24
CA VAL A 14 4.54 5.51 3.68
C VAL A 14 4.30 6.34 2.44
N THR A 15 4.19 5.70 1.26
CA THR A 15 3.85 6.40 0.02
C THR A 15 2.34 6.58 -0.11
N GLY A 16 1.90 7.76 -0.60
CA GLY A 16 0.48 8.11 -0.61
C GLY A 16 -0.12 8.26 0.80
N ALA A 17 0.70 8.76 1.74
CA ALA A 17 0.41 8.82 3.16
C ALA A 17 -0.84 9.63 3.56
N ASN A 18 -1.31 10.54 2.71
CA ASN A 18 -2.53 11.32 2.93
C ASN A 18 -3.79 10.72 2.30
N GLY A 19 -3.68 9.56 1.64
CA GLY A 19 -4.82 8.81 1.09
C GLY A 19 -5.57 8.02 2.18
N THR A 20 -6.73 7.45 1.82
CA THR A 20 -7.60 6.71 2.76
C THR A 20 -6.84 5.62 3.53
N PHE A 21 -6.14 4.72 2.84
CA PHE A 21 -5.35 3.68 3.50
C PHE A 21 -4.01 4.20 4.00
N GLY A 22 -3.37 5.12 3.26
CA GLY A 22 -2.07 5.67 3.63
C GLY A 22 -2.07 6.35 4.99
N SER A 23 -3.08 7.18 5.28
CA SER A 23 -3.22 7.84 6.57
C SER A 23 -3.44 6.83 7.71
N GLU A 24 -4.14 5.73 7.44
CA GLU A 24 -4.38 4.69 8.43
C GLU A 24 -3.13 3.86 8.71
N PHE A 25 -2.33 3.55 7.68
CA PHE A 25 -1.02 2.94 7.90
C PHE A 25 -0.10 3.83 8.74
N CYS A 26 -0.10 5.14 8.45
CA CYS A 26 0.65 6.10 9.26
C CYS A 26 0.20 6.11 10.73
N ARG A 27 -1.12 6.11 11.00
CA ARG A 27 -1.68 6.04 12.37
C ARG A 27 -1.26 4.75 13.07
N THR A 28 -1.45 3.61 12.41
CA THR A 28 -1.14 2.29 12.98
C THR A 28 0.35 2.14 13.30
N PHE A 29 1.24 2.61 12.43
CA PHE A 29 2.68 2.55 12.66
C PHE A 29 3.12 3.54 13.75
N ALA A 30 2.55 4.75 13.78
CA ALA A 30 2.80 5.73 14.81
C ALA A 30 2.30 5.26 16.20
N GLU A 31 1.13 4.63 16.27
CA GLU A 31 0.61 4.01 17.49
C GLU A 31 1.52 2.90 18.00
N ALA A 32 2.19 2.17 17.10
CA ALA A 32 3.20 1.18 17.44
C ALA A 32 4.58 1.77 17.78
N GLY A 33 4.74 3.10 17.71
CA GLY A 33 5.94 3.85 18.12
C GLY A 33 6.92 4.19 17.01
N ALA A 34 6.56 4.02 15.73
CA ALA A 34 7.44 4.39 14.61
C ALA A 34 7.45 5.89 14.35
N ASP A 35 8.61 6.43 14.00
CA ASP A 35 8.73 7.73 13.34
C ASP A 35 8.31 7.60 11.87
N ILE A 36 7.54 8.58 11.36
CA ILE A 36 6.87 8.44 10.06
C ILE A 36 7.41 9.44 9.03
N VAL A 37 7.86 8.92 7.88
CA VAL A 37 8.06 9.71 6.66
C VAL A 37 6.81 9.61 5.79
N LEU A 38 6.11 10.74 5.65
CA LEU A 38 4.90 10.85 4.84
C LEU A 38 5.30 11.27 3.42
N ALA A 39 5.31 10.33 2.49
CA ALA A 39 5.58 10.61 1.08
C ALA A 39 4.27 10.92 0.35
N VAL A 40 4.11 12.17 -0.10
CA VAL A 40 2.87 12.74 -0.62
C VAL A 40 3.10 13.55 -1.90
N ARG A 41 2.05 13.81 -2.69
CA ARG A 41 2.15 14.69 -3.88
C ARG A 41 2.16 16.17 -3.54
N THR A 42 1.62 16.53 -2.38
CA THR A 42 1.40 17.93 -1.94
C THR A 42 1.69 18.00 -0.46
N ALA A 43 2.71 18.76 -0.08
CA ALA A 43 3.21 18.83 1.30
C ALA A 43 2.14 19.28 2.30
N GLU A 44 1.32 20.28 1.94
CA GLU A 44 0.27 20.81 2.82
C GLU A 44 -0.72 19.72 3.25
N LYS A 45 -1.08 18.81 2.33
CA LYS A 45 -1.98 17.69 2.64
C LYS A 45 -1.31 16.63 3.53
N GLY A 46 -0.02 16.44 3.36
CA GLY A 46 0.79 15.56 4.21
C GLY A 46 0.92 16.11 5.63
N GLU A 47 1.11 17.42 5.76
CA GLU A 47 1.30 18.08 7.05
C GLU A 47 0.06 18.00 7.95
N VAL A 48 -1.14 17.95 7.39
CA VAL A 48 -2.37 17.70 8.17
C VAL A 48 -2.29 16.37 8.92
N VAL A 49 -1.90 15.30 8.22
CA VAL A 49 -1.73 13.97 8.82
C VAL A 49 -0.54 13.96 9.78
N ALA A 50 0.58 14.55 9.39
CA ALA A 50 1.79 14.61 10.20
C ALA A 50 1.54 15.30 11.55
N LYS A 51 0.79 16.41 11.56
CA LYS A 51 0.40 17.13 12.79
C LYS A 51 -0.43 16.23 13.70
N GLU A 52 -1.45 15.54 13.16
CA GLU A 52 -2.28 14.60 13.93
C GLU A 52 -1.39 13.52 14.60
N LEU A 53 -0.43 12.95 13.85
CA LEU A 53 0.43 11.89 14.37
C LEU A 53 1.30 12.38 15.54
N ARG A 54 1.93 13.56 15.39
CA ARG A 54 2.76 14.16 16.45
C ARG A 54 1.96 14.44 17.71
N GLU A 55 0.75 15.00 17.56
CA GLU A 55 -0.10 15.36 18.70
C GLU A 55 -0.65 14.15 19.44
N LYS A 56 -1.00 13.08 18.70
CA LYS A 56 -1.68 11.92 19.28
C LYS A 56 -0.73 10.83 19.79
N TYR A 57 0.40 10.60 19.10
CA TYR A 57 1.26 9.45 19.35
C TYR A 57 2.66 9.83 19.85
N ALA A 58 2.99 11.11 19.93
CA ALA A 58 4.30 11.62 20.37
C ALA A 58 5.48 11.05 19.57
N VAL A 59 5.31 10.84 18.26
CA VAL A 59 6.33 10.39 17.32
C VAL A 59 6.82 11.54 16.45
N ASP A 60 8.03 11.43 15.90
CA ASP A 60 8.52 12.37 14.92
C ASP A 60 7.98 12.09 13.52
N THR A 61 7.78 13.15 12.75
CA THR A 61 7.27 13.02 11.38
C THR A 61 8.06 13.89 10.41
N LYS A 62 8.23 13.42 9.18
CA LYS A 62 8.80 14.20 8.07
C LYS A 62 7.90 14.06 6.84
N VAL A 63 7.48 15.19 6.29
CA VAL A 63 6.74 15.22 5.02
C VAL A 63 7.72 15.42 3.87
N ILE A 64 7.62 14.60 2.82
CA ILE A 64 8.44 14.69 1.62
C ILE A 64 7.53 14.64 0.40
N GLU A 65 7.66 15.62 -0.48
CA GLU A 65 6.97 15.60 -1.77
C GLU A 65 7.64 14.64 -2.74
N TRP A 66 6.82 13.89 -3.46
CA TRP A 66 7.27 12.98 -4.51
C TRP A 66 6.18 12.74 -5.56
N CYS A 67 6.60 12.31 -6.75
CA CYS A 67 5.72 11.93 -7.83
C CYS A 67 6.03 10.50 -8.28
N ALA A 68 4.99 9.65 -8.34
CA ALA A 68 5.11 8.25 -8.72
C ALA A 68 5.71 8.03 -10.13
N GLN A 69 5.45 8.99 -11.04
CA GLN A 69 5.88 8.95 -12.44
C GLN A 69 7.29 9.53 -12.65
N ASP A 70 7.84 10.21 -11.64
CA ASP A 70 9.15 10.85 -11.72
C ASP A 70 10.17 10.12 -10.83
N VAL A 71 11.04 9.36 -11.48
CA VAL A 71 12.05 8.54 -10.80
C VAL A 71 13.08 9.37 -10.03
N ASP A 72 13.31 10.63 -10.40
CA ASP A 72 14.24 11.49 -9.66
C ASP A 72 13.64 11.94 -8.33
N THR A 73 12.33 12.18 -8.27
CA THR A 73 11.65 12.43 -6.99
C THR A 73 11.65 11.19 -6.10
N VAL A 74 11.58 9.96 -6.65
CA VAL A 74 11.73 8.72 -5.88
C VAL A 74 13.12 8.59 -5.28
N ARG A 75 14.17 8.91 -6.05
CA ARG A 75 15.56 8.92 -5.56
C ARG A 75 15.75 9.93 -4.44
N ASN A 76 15.19 11.14 -4.62
CA ASN A 76 15.24 12.18 -3.61
C ASN A 76 14.51 11.78 -2.33
N LEU A 77 13.30 11.18 -2.44
CA LEU A 77 12.54 10.65 -1.31
C LEU A 77 13.39 9.65 -0.50
N ALA A 78 14.03 8.69 -1.17
CA ALA A 78 14.86 7.69 -0.51
C ALA A 78 16.07 8.32 0.19
N LYS A 79 16.76 9.26 -0.48
CA LYS A 79 17.91 10.01 0.08
C LYS A 79 17.51 10.82 1.32
N GLU A 80 16.42 11.57 1.23
CA GLU A 80 15.98 12.44 2.34
C GLU A 80 15.44 11.63 3.52
N ALA A 81 14.72 10.53 3.27
CA ALA A 81 14.25 9.63 4.32
C ALA A 81 15.41 9.02 5.09
N LYS A 82 16.45 8.51 4.38
CA LYS A 82 17.67 7.97 4.99
C LYS A 82 18.43 9.03 5.78
N ALA A 83 18.57 10.24 5.25
CA ALA A 83 19.32 11.33 5.89
C ALA A 83 18.64 11.82 7.18
N TRP A 84 17.33 11.68 7.31
CA TRP A 84 16.56 12.23 8.44
C TRP A 84 16.90 11.59 9.79
N LYS A 85 16.94 10.25 9.85
CA LYS A 85 17.24 9.51 11.09
C LYS A 85 18.42 8.52 10.94
N GLY A 86 19.06 8.49 9.77
CA GLY A 86 20.20 7.61 9.49
C GLY A 86 19.82 6.19 9.04
N HIS A 87 18.55 5.80 9.11
CA HIS A 87 18.05 4.48 8.70
C HIS A 87 16.62 4.54 8.19
N VAL A 88 16.17 3.47 7.53
CA VAL A 88 14.77 3.23 7.15
C VAL A 88 14.46 1.76 7.41
N ASP A 89 13.53 1.48 8.31
CA ASP A 89 13.17 0.11 8.72
C ASP A 89 12.02 -0.45 7.91
N VAL A 90 11.04 0.39 7.57
CA VAL A 90 9.82 -0.02 6.89
C VAL A 90 9.57 0.86 5.66
N LEU A 91 9.32 0.23 4.52
CA LEU A 91 8.77 0.89 3.34
C LEU A 91 7.35 0.34 3.08
N MET A 92 6.36 1.23 3.12
CA MET A 92 4.99 0.92 2.73
C MET A 92 4.68 1.52 1.36
N CYS A 93 4.72 0.70 0.31
CA CYS A 93 4.34 1.09 -1.05
C CYS A 93 2.81 1.05 -1.20
N ASN A 94 2.16 2.12 -0.73
CA ASN A 94 0.70 2.25 -0.77
C ASN A 94 0.20 3.14 -1.91
N ALA A 95 1.01 4.09 -2.38
CA ALA A 95 0.61 4.96 -3.48
C ALA A 95 0.18 4.15 -4.70
N GLY A 96 -0.89 4.58 -5.32
CA GLY A 96 -1.49 3.92 -6.46
C GLY A 96 -2.94 4.37 -6.64
N GLY A 97 -3.61 3.70 -7.53
CA GLY A 97 -5.01 3.99 -7.87
C GLY A 97 -5.21 4.07 -9.38
N ASN A 98 -6.43 4.34 -9.76
CA ASN A 98 -6.78 4.51 -11.17
C ASN A 98 -6.34 5.88 -11.66
N SER A 99 -6.11 6.02 -12.98
CA SER A 99 -6.08 7.33 -13.62
C SER A 99 -7.42 8.05 -13.38
N ASN A 100 -7.40 9.38 -13.26
CA ASN A 100 -8.61 10.20 -13.08
C ASN A 100 -9.48 10.26 -14.36
N THR A 101 -9.61 9.14 -15.06
CA THR A 101 -10.42 9.04 -16.27
C THR A 101 -11.85 8.66 -15.94
N SER A 102 -12.78 9.19 -16.70
CA SER A 102 -14.19 8.78 -16.67
C SER A 102 -14.46 7.48 -17.45
N CYS A 103 -13.49 7.02 -18.26
CA CYS A 103 -13.64 5.81 -19.06
C CYS A 103 -13.20 4.57 -18.28
N HIS A 104 -14.15 3.68 -18.01
CA HIS A 104 -13.95 2.43 -17.31
C HIS A 104 -14.14 1.20 -18.22
N HIS A 105 -14.53 1.38 -19.50
CA HIS A 105 -14.70 0.32 -20.46
C HIS A 105 -13.38 -0.05 -21.12
N PHE A 106 -13.06 -1.33 -21.14
CA PHE A 106 -11.75 -1.81 -21.61
C PHE A 106 -11.44 -1.38 -23.06
N PHE A 107 -12.43 -1.52 -23.95
CA PHE A 107 -12.25 -1.22 -25.37
C PHE A 107 -12.12 0.28 -25.67
N ASP A 108 -12.58 1.13 -24.77
CA ASP A 108 -12.59 2.59 -24.93
C ASP A 108 -11.48 3.30 -24.11
N ARG A 109 -10.67 2.50 -23.38
CA ARG A 109 -9.54 3.02 -22.61
C ARG A 109 -8.48 3.61 -23.53
N SER A 110 -8.07 4.85 -23.29
CA SER A 110 -6.97 5.47 -24.03
C SER A 110 -5.63 4.82 -23.66
N ASP A 111 -4.67 4.84 -24.60
CA ASP A 111 -3.29 4.43 -24.33
C ASP A 111 -2.68 5.21 -23.15
N TYR A 112 -3.02 6.48 -23.02
CA TYR A 112 -2.57 7.34 -21.93
C TYR A 112 -3.08 6.84 -20.59
N ASP A 113 -4.35 6.47 -20.47
CA ASP A 113 -4.93 5.97 -19.23
C ASP A 113 -4.32 4.63 -18.81
N ILE A 114 -4.13 3.71 -19.78
CA ILE A 114 -3.50 2.42 -19.52
C ILE A 114 -2.08 2.63 -19.00
N ARG A 115 -1.26 3.44 -19.69
CA ARG A 115 0.11 3.75 -19.26
C ARG A 115 0.15 4.39 -17.89
N THR A 116 -0.66 5.42 -17.66
CA THR A 116 -0.73 6.14 -16.39
C THR A 116 -1.11 5.23 -15.23
N THR A 117 -2.06 4.29 -15.44
CA THR A 117 -2.44 3.33 -14.41
C THR A 117 -1.28 2.38 -14.07
N VAL A 118 -0.56 1.88 -15.08
CA VAL A 118 0.60 1.01 -14.88
C VAL A 118 1.73 1.78 -14.19
N GLU A 119 2.00 3.00 -14.60
CA GLU A 119 3.03 3.87 -14.00
C GLU A 119 2.73 4.18 -12.54
N ASN A 120 1.52 4.59 -12.22
CA ASN A 120 1.12 4.96 -10.85
C ASN A 120 1.10 3.78 -9.88
N ASN A 121 0.90 2.56 -10.35
CA ASN A 121 0.80 1.38 -9.50
C ASN A 121 2.07 0.52 -9.55
N LEU A 122 2.36 -0.09 -10.69
CA LEU A 122 3.45 -1.07 -10.80
C LEU A 122 4.82 -0.38 -10.84
N MET A 123 5.01 0.56 -11.76
CA MET A 123 6.33 1.20 -11.94
C MET A 123 6.74 1.99 -10.69
N ALA A 124 5.81 2.75 -10.09
CA ALA A 124 6.07 3.47 -8.85
C ALA A 124 6.52 2.53 -7.71
N THR A 125 5.85 1.39 -7.56
CA THR A 125 6.23 0.37 -6.56
C THR A 125 7.62 -0.17 -6.83
N LEU A 126 7.93 -0.54 -8.08
CA LEU A 126 9.26 -1.06 -8.47
C LEU A 126 10.37 -0.04 -8.22
N PHE A 127 10.15 1.23 -8.56
CA PHE A 127 11.12 2.29 -8.32
C PHE A 127 11.37 2.52 -6.84
N CYS A 128 10.32 2.59 -6.02
CA CYS A 128 10.45 2.71 -4.56
C CYS A 128 11.20 1.50 -3.98
N CYS A 129 10.78 0.27 -4.31
CA CYS A 129 11.45 -0.94 -3.84
C CYS A 129 12.92 -0.99 -4.22
N ARG A 130 13.29 -0.53 -5.42
CA ARG A 130 14.68 -0.47 -5.87
C ARG A 130 15.51 0.52 -5.04
N GLU A 131 15.03 1.75 -4.86
CA GLU A 131 15.82 2.78 -4.17
C GLU A 131 15.90 2.51 -2.66
N PHE A 132 14.80 2.14 -2.03
CA PHE A 132 14.81 1.77 -0.61
C PHE A 132 15.48 0.41 -0.35
N GLY A 133 15.35 -0.53 -1.28
CA GLY A 133 16.05 -1.81 -1.22
C GLY A 133 17.57 -1.66 -1.19
N LYS A 134 18.15 -0.68 -1.91
CA LYS A 134 19.58 -0.34 -1.81
C LYS A 134 19.95 0.10 -0.39
N ILE A 135 19.16 1.00 0.20
CA ILE A 135 19.36 1.47 1.57
C ILE A 135 19.30 0.31 2.57
N MET A 136 18.25 -0.50 2.49
CA MET A 136 18.02 -1.64 3.39
C MET A 136 19.10 -2.72 3.22
N LYS A 137 19.58 -2.96 1.99
CA LYS A 137 20.70 -3.84 1.71
C LYS A 137 21.99 -3.38 2.42
N GLU A 138 22.31 -2.08 2.34
CA GLU A 138 23.51 -1.50 2.95
C GLU A 138 23.45 -1.55 4.49
N GLN A 139 22.25 -1.37 5.07
CA GLN A 139 22.07 -1.42 6.53
C GLN A 139 21.90 -2.84 7.10
N GLY A 140 21.61 -3.84 6.26
CA GLY A 140 21.49 -5.24 6.66
C GLY A 140 20.13 -5.62 7.27
N PHE A 141 19.11 -4.77 7.18
CA PHE A 141 17.75 -5.02 7.68
C PHE A 141 16.71 -4.16 6.95
N GLY A 142 15.46 -4.60 6.99
CA GLY A 142 14.32 -3.85 6.47
C GLY A 142 13.08 -4.70 6.24
N ALA A 143 11.93 -4.05 6.13
CA ALA A 143 10.67 -4.64 5.73
C ALA A 143 9.99 -3.79 4.65
N ILE A 144 9.76 -4.37 3.49
CA ILE A 144 9.04 -3.76 2.38
C ILE A 144 7.65 -4.39 2.28
N ILE A 145 6.62 -3.56 2.24
CA ILE A 145 5.22 -3.99 2.14
C ILE A 145 4.60 -3.30 0.94
N ASN A 146 4.15 -4.10 -0.03
CA ASN A 146 3.56 -3.61 -1.27
C ASN A 146 2.04 -3.76 -1.24
N ILE A 147 1.28 -2.70 -1.51
CA ILE A 147 -0.18 -2.80 -1.64
C ILE A 147 -0.55 -3.27 -3.04
N ALA A 148 -0.93 -4.55 -3.12
CA ALA A 148 -1.54 -5.17 -4.28
C ALA A 148 -3.08 -4.99 -4.27
N SER A 149 -3.83 -6.01 -4.62
CA SER A 149 -5.32 -6.06 -4.59
C SER A 149 -5.80 -7.47 -4.89
N ILE A 150 -6.99 -7.84 -4.42
CA ILE A 150 -7.68 -9.05 -4.91
C ILE A 150 -7.87 -9.05 -6.43
N ALA A 151 -7.89 -7.88 -7.06
CA ALA A 151 -7.91 -7.76 -8.52
C ALA A 151 -6.68 -8.35 -9.23
N GLY A 152 -5.56 -8.50 -8.51
CA GLY A 152 -4.37 -9.21 -8.98
C GLY A 152 -4.37 -10.71 -8.63
N VAL A 153 -5.35 -11.18 -7.87
CA VAL A 153 -5.47 -12.57 -7.42
C VAL A 153 -6.51 -13.33 -8.23
N ILE A 154 -7.68 -12.71 -8.44
CA ILE A 154 -8.82 -13.31 -9.15
C ILE A 154 -9.37 -12.37 -10.22
N GLY A 155 -10.07 -12.95 -11.23
CA GLY A 155 -10.96 -12.20 -12.11
C GLY A 155 -12.21 -11.76 -11.33
N ARG A 156 -12.57 -10.49 -11.46
CA ARG A 156 -13.69 -9.91 -10.70
C ARG A 156 -15.02 -10.16 -11.41
N ASP A 157 -16.05 -10.53 -10.65
CA ASP A 157 -17.42 -10.62 -11.15
C ASP A 157 -17.99 -9.22 -11.40
N ARG A 158 -18.32 -8.92 -12.66
CA ARG A 158 -18.89 -7.63 -13.05
C ARG A 158 -20.37 -7.49 -12.78
N ARG A 159 -21.07 -8.62 -12.56
CA ARG A 159 -22.53 -8.63 -12.33
C ARG A 159 -22.93 -7.82 -11.10
N MET A 160 -22.11 -7.84 -10.05
CA MET A 160 -22.31 -7.03 -8.85
C MET A 160 -22.34 -5.54 -9.16
N TYR A 161 -21.41 -5.04 -9.97
CA TYR A 161 -21.34 -3.63 -10.36
C TYR A 161 -22.56 -3.21 -11.17
N HIS A 162 -23.01 -4.03 -12.11
CA HIS A 162 -24.23 -3.77 -12.88
C HIS A 162 -25.49 -3.77 -12.00
N LYS A 163 -25.61 -4.72 -11.07
CA LYS A 163 -26.75 -4.79 -10.12
C LYS A 163 -26.78 -3.61 -9.14
N SER A 164 -25.67 -2.96 -8.88
CA SER A 164 -25.59 -1.76 -8.03
C SER A 164 -26.00 -0.47 -8.74
N GLY A 165 -26.36 -0.54 -10.03
CA GLY A 165 -26.73 0.63 -10.85
C GLY A 165 -25.53 1.39 -11.43
N GLY A 166 -24.32 0.86 -11.29
CA GLY A 166 -23.10 1.45 -11.85
C GLY A 166 -22.80 0.95 -13.27
N SER A 167 -22.26 1.82 -14.10
CA SER A 167 -21.64 1.47 -15.38
C SER A 167 -20.14 1.15 -15.22
N PHE A 168 -19.70 0.90 -13.99
CA PHE A 168 -18.29 0.74 -13.68
C PHE A 168 -17.80 -0.64 -14.14
N GLU A 169 -16.95 -0.66 -15.13
CA GLU A 169 -16.17 -1.84 -15.49
C GLU A 169 -14.80 -1.77 -14.82
N ASN A 170 -14.40 -2.89 -14.25
CA ASN A 170 -13.10 -2.99 -13.60
C ASN A 170 -11.96 -2.86 -14.60
N LEU A 171 -11.02 -1.98 -14.33
CA LEU A 171 -9.88 -1.71 -15.17
C LEU A 171 -8.94 -2.92 -15.24
N ILE A 172 -8.67 -3.41 -16.45
CA ILE A 172 -7.77 -4.56 -16.69
C ILE A 172 -6.32 -4.16 -16.44
N ASP A 173 -5.93 -2.95 -16.82
CA ASP A 173 -4.62 -2.34 -16.56
C ASP A 173 -4.31 -2.23 -15.06
N TYR A 174 -5.32 -1.94 -14.24
CA TYR A 174 -5.19 -2.01 -12.78
C TYR A 174 -4.97 -3.43 -12.28
N ALA A 175 -5.78 -4.38 -12.74
CA ALA A 175 -5.63 -5.80 -12.36
C ALA A 175 -4.25 -6.34 -12.76
N ALA A 176 -3.79 -6.04 -13.99
CA ALA A 176 -2.46 -6.40 -14.46
C ALA A 176 -1.35 -5.78 -13.59
N SER A 177 -1.48 -4.51 -13.22
CA SER A 177 -0.52 -3.84 -12.33
C SER A 177 -0.45 -4.51 -10.96
N LYS A 178 -1.61 -4.83 -10.37
CA LYS A 178 -1.68 -5.45 -9.03
C LYS A 178 -1.21 -6.91 -9.05
N GLY A 179 -1.46 -7.65 -10.12
CA GLY A 179 -0.88 -8.98 -10.35
C GLY A 179 0.65 -8.91 -10.53
N GLY A 180 1.14 -7.91 -11.27
CA GLY A 180 2.56 -7.62 -11.40
C GLY A 180 3.25 -7.33 -10.07
N ILE A 181 2.62 -6.56 -9.17
CA ILE A 181 3.13 -6.30 -7.81
C ILE A 181 3.27 -7.60 -7.01
N ILE A 182 2.27 -8.50 -7.06
CA ILE A 182 2.32 -9.79 -6.34
C ILE A 182 3.49 -10.64 -6.86
N SER A 183 3.66 -10.73 -8.19
CA SER A 183 4.77 -11.47 -8.79
C SER A 183 6.12 -10.87 -8.44
N ALA A 184 6.29 -9.55 -8.64
CA ALA A 184 7.52 -8.84 -8.33
C ALA A 184 7.91 -8.94 -6.85
N THR A 185 6.93 -8.99 -5.92
CA THR A 185 7.18 -9.16 -4.48
C THR A 185 7.95 -10.45 -4.19
N ARG A 186 7.63 -11.57 -4.88
CA ARG A 186 8.32 -12.86 -4.67
C ARG A 186 9.78 -12.79 -5.12
N ASP A 187 10.02 -12.23 -6.31
CA ASP A 187 11.38 -12.10 -6.84
C ASP A 187 12.22 -11.14 -6.00
N MET A 188 11.66 -9.99 -5.61
CA MET A 188 12.35 -9.05 -4.72
C MET A 188 12.66 -9.67 -3.36
N ALA A 189 11.76 -10.48 -2.79
CA ALA A 189 12.01 -11.20 -1.55
C ALA A 189 13.22 -12.13 -1.67
N ALA A 190 13.32 -12.89 -2.75
CA ALA A 190 14.46 -13.77 -2.99
C ALA A 190 15.79 -12.99 -3.14
N VAL A 191 15.75 -11.86 -3.84
CA VAL A 191 16.94 -11.01 -4.07
C VAL A 191 17.40 -10.32 -2.78
N LEU A 192 16.47 -9.88 -1.91
CA LEU A 192 16.79 -9.06 -0.75
C LEU A 192 16.95 -9.86 0.56
N ALA A 193 16.42 -11.09 0.64
CA ALA A 193 16.53 -11.93 1.83
C ALA A 193 17.98 -12.17 2.31
N PRO A 194 18.99 -12.40 1.44
CA PRO A 194 20.38 -12.54 1.86
C PRO A 194 20.95 -11.32 2.61
N TYR A 195 20.29 -10.18 2.49
CA TYR A 195 20.67 -8.93 3.16
C TYR A 195 19.80 -8.61 4.37
N GLY A 196 19.04 -9.58 4.90
CA GLY A 196 18.18 -9.38 6.06
C GLY A 196 16.91 -8.55 5.79
N VAL A 197 16.51 -8.39 4.54
CA VAL A 197 15.34 -7.60 4.14
C VAL A 197 14.19 -8.51 3.75
N ARG A 198 13.02 -8.30 4.36
CA ARG A 198 11.78 -9.00 4.02
C ARG A 198 10.96 -8.18 3.04
N VAL A 199 10.34 -8.83 2.07
CA VAL A 199 9.45 -8.18 1.11
C VAL A 199 8.16 -8.98 1.02
N ASN A 200 7.02 -8.34 1.33
CA ASN A 200 5.70 -8.95 1.26
C ASN A 200 4.69 -8.03 0.57
N SER A 201 3.55 -8.57 0.18
CA SER A 201 2.43 -7.77 -0.32
C SER A 201 1.17 -8.00 0.49
N ILE A 202 0.28 -7.01 0.50
CA ILE A 202 -1.08 -7.13 1.00
C ILE A 202 -2.02 -6.97 -0.20
N SER A 203 -2.99 -7.88 -0.33
CA SER A 203 -4.07 -7.80 -1.32
C SER A 203 -5.39 -7.49 -0.62
N PRO A 204 -5.78 -6.21 -0.52
CA PRO A 204 -7.06 -5.84 0.04
C PRO A 204 -8.21 -6.29 -0.84
N GLY A 205 -9.33 -6.70 -0.21
CA GLY A 205 -10.65 -6.79 -0.81
C GLY A 205 -11.34 -5.43 -0.91
N GLY A 206 -12.66 -5.43 -0.94
CA GLY A 206 -13.46 -4.22 -0.88
C GLY A 206 -13.52 -3.67 0.53
N PHE A 207 -13.11 -2.41 0.69
CA PHE A 207 -13.22 -1.64 1.93
C PHE A 207 -14.21 -0.51 1.71
N ASP A 208 -15.04 -0.24 2.72
CA ASP A 208 -15.98 0.87 2.65
C ASP A 208 -15.22 2.20 2.70
N ASN A 209 -15.35 2.95 1.62
CA ASN A 209 -14.78 4.28 1.43
C ASN A 209 -15.83 5.27 0.91
N GLY A 210 -17.09 5.09 1.32
CA GLY A 210 -18.23 5.89 0.87
C GLY A 210 -19.00 5.27 -0.30
N CYS A 211 -18.93 3.95 -0.45
CA CYS A 211 -19.76 3.21 -1.41
C CYS A 211 -21.25 3.31 -1.05
N THR A 212 -22.12 3.16 -2.08
CA THR A 212 -23.59 3.11 -1.85
C THR A 212 -23.96 1.91 -0.99
N GLU A 213 -25.01 2.02 -0.18
CA GLU A 213 -25.53 0.91 0.64
C GLU A 213 -25.84 -0.32 -0.21
N ARG A 214 -26.40 -0.11 -1.41
CA ARG A 214 -26.69 -1.21 -2.34
C ARG A 214 -25.43 -1.95 -2.77
N PHE A 215 -24.33 -1.25 -3.04
CA PHE A 215 -23.06 -1.89 -3.38
C PHE A 215 -22.48 -2.63 -2.17
N GLN A 216 -22.52 -2.04 -0.99
CA GLN A 216 -22.06 -2.69 0.25
C GLN A 216 -22.82 -3.97 0.55
N GLN A 217 -24.16 -3.96 0.37
CA GLN A 217 -24.99 -5.15 0.52
C GLN A 217 -24.59 -6.25 -0.45
N LEU A 218 -24.51 -5.94 -1.76
CA LEU A 218 -24.14 -6.92 -2.79
C LEU A 218 -22.72 -7.48 -2.58
N TYR A 219 -21.78 -6.63 -2.17
CA TYR A 219 -20.44 -7.08 -1.85
C TYR A 219 -20.43 -8.00 -0.62
N GLY A 220 -21.25 -7.70 0.39
CA GLY A 220 -21.41 -8.54 1.57
C GLY A 220 -22.03 -9.91 1.24
N GLU A 221 -22.99 -9.97 0.31
CA GLU A 221 -23.58 -11.24 -0.16
C GLU A 221 -22.53 -12.17 -0.80
N ASP A 222 -21.51 -11.60 -1.47
CA ASP A 222 -20.43 -12.35 -2.12
C ASP A 222 -19.22 -12.56 -1.17
N THR A 223 -19.27 -12.07 0.09
CA THR A 223 -18.18 -12.17 1.05
C THR A 223 -18.53 -13.10 2.21
N PRO A 224 -17.76 -14.14 2.54
CA PRO A 224 -18.02 -15.03 3.68
C PRO A 224 -18.25 -14.32 5.01
N LEU A 225 -17.53 -13.23 5.32
CA LEU A 225 -17.77 -12.43 6.51
C LEU A 225 -18.99 -11.51 6.41
N GLY A 226 -19.77 -11.56 5.31
CA GLY A 226 -21.04 -10.86 5.13
C GLY A 226 -20.94 -9.33 5.01
N ARG A 227 -19.76 -8.78 4.79
CA ARG A 227 -19.54 -7.32 4.76
C ARG A 227 -18.29 -6.91 4.00
N MET A 228 -18.21 -5.65 3.64
CA MET A 228 -16.94 -5.00 3.26
C MET A 228 -16.02 -4.81 4.49
N GLY A 229 -14.73 -4.62 4.25
CA GLY A 229 -13.78 -4.21 5.27
C GLY A 229 -14.13 -2.83 5.85
N LYS A 230 -13.87 -2.63 7.14
CA LYS A 230 -14.16 -1.38 7.86
C LYS A 230 -12.95 -0.45 7.81
N GLY A 231 -13.05 0.64 7.04
CA GLY A 231 -12.02 1.67 6.96
C GLY A 231 -10.61 1.11 6.71
N GLY A 232 -9.58 1.83 7.06
CA GLY A 232 -8.20 1.35 6.93
C GLY A 232 -7.69 0.50 8.10
N GLN A 233 -8.38 0.51 9.26
CA GLN A 233 -7.90 -0.10 10.50
C GLN A 233 -7.63 -1.60 10.39
N GLU A 234 -8.50 -2.36 9.70
CA GLU A 234 -8.30 -3.80 9.50
C GLU A 234 -7.08 -4.08 8.61
N LEU A 235 -6.74 -3.18 7.68
CA LEU A 235 -5.50 -3.24 6.89
C LEU A 235 -4.28 -2.79 7.69
N GLY A 236 -4.43 -1.80 8.55
CA GLY A 236 -3.37 -1.28 9.41
C GLY A 236 -2.76 -2.40 10.26
N CYS A 237 -3.57 -3.24 10.90
CA CYS A 237 -3.11 -4.37 11.69
C CYS A 237 -2.34 -5.41 10.86
N ALA A 238 -2.80 -5.70 9.64
CA ALA A 238 -2.10 -6.60 8.73
C ALA A 238 -0.73 -6.03 8.29
N ALA A 239 -0.68 -4.71 8.03
CA ALA A 239 0.54 -4.02 7.72
C ALA A 239 1.51 -3.99 8.91
N LEU A 240 1.03 -3.75 10.12
CA LEU A 240 1.83 -3.78 11.35
C LEU A 240 2.46 -5.16 11.58
N PHE A 241 1.69 -6.24 11.37
CA PHE A 241 2.25 -7.59 11.42
C PHE A 241 3.44 -7.74 10.47
N LEU A 242 3.29 -7.34 9.20
CA LEU A 242 4.36 -7.47 8.21
C LEU A 242 5.53 -6.49 8.43
N ALA A 243 5.30 -5.33 9.04
CA ALA A 243 6.31 -4.34 9.37
C ALA A 243 7.19 -4.74 10.56
N SER A 244 6.64 -5.50 11.50
CA SER A 244 7.23 -5.80 12.81
C SER A 244 8.00 -7.13 12.84
N ASP A 245 8.68 -7.38 13.97
CA ASP A 245 9.40 -8.62 14.22
C ASP A 245 8.45 -9.82 14.42
N ALA A 246 7.13 -9.59 14.59
CA ALA A 246 6.11 -10.64 14.61
C ALA A 246 6.08 -11.46 13.32
N SER A 247 6.54 -10.90 12.20
CA SER A 247 6.64 -11.56 10.90
C SER A 247 8.08 -11.86 10.46
N SER A 248 9.01 -12.04 11.40
CA SER A 248 10.45 -12.26 11.13
C SER A 248 10.75 -13.44 10.20
N TYR A 249 9.84 -14.41 10.08
CA TYR A 249 9.98 -15.58 9.19
C TYR A 249 8.99 -15.54 8.02
N VAL A 250 8.49 -14.34 7.64
CA VAL A 250 7.53 -14.15 6.55
C VAL A 250 8.15 -13.23 5.49
N THR A 251 8.46 -13.79 4.32
CA THR A 251 8.93 -13.04 3.14
C THR A 251 8.43 -13.68 1.85
N GLY A 252 8.19 -12.90 0.81
CA GLY A 252 7.64 -13.34 -0.48
C GLY A 252 6.14 -13.65 -0.43
N HIS A 253 5.46 -13.39 0.69
CA HIS A 253 4.05 -13.71 0.89
C HIS A 253 3.13 -12.61 0.34
N ASN A 254 1.98 -13.02 -0.20
CA ASN A 254 0.85 -12.14 -0.51
C ASN A 254 -0.26 -12.38 0.49
N LEU A 255 -0.39 -11.48 1.47
CA LEU A 255 -1.42 -11.56 2.50
C LEU A 255 -2.74 -11.00 1.96
N VAL A 256 -3.70 -11.88 1.70
CA VAL A 256 -5.05 -11.47 1.27
C VAL A 256 -5.87 -11.07 2.49
N VAL A 257 -6.46 -9.85 2.44
CA VAL A 257 -7.27 -9.28 3.52
C VAL A 257 -8.60 -8.83 2.90
N ASP A 258 -9.54 -9.74 2.76
CA ASP A 258 -10.73 -9.55 1.92
C ASP A 258 -12.04 -10.12 2.51
N GLY A 259 -12.02 -10.58 3.77
CA GLY A 259 -13.19 -11.20 4.40
C GLY A 259 -13.58 -12.57 3.81
N GLY A 260 -12.66 -13.16 3.03
CA GLY A 260 -12.88 -14.44 2.34
C GLY A 260 -13.46 -14.29 0.92
N PHE A 261 -13.55 -13.06 0.39
CA PHE A 261 -14.14 -12.81 -0.95
C PHE A 261 -13.50 -13.66 -2.07
N THR A 262 -12.21 -14.03 -1.95
CA THR A 262 -11.49 -14.76 -3.01
C THR A 262 -11.44 -16.27 -2.82
N ILE A 263 -12.11 -16.85 -1.82
CA ILE A 263 -11.99 -18.30 -1.53
C ILE A 263 -13.06 -19.18 -2.17
N TRP A 264 -14.06 -18.61 -2.86
CA TRP A 264 -15.10 -19.33 -3.58
C TRP A 264 -15.41 -18.73 -4.96
#